data_9ae2d8e3b93a05449421870cab1f29c0
#
_entry.id   9ae2d8e3b93a05449421870cab1f29c0
#
_cell.length_a   1.000
_cell.length_b   1.000
_cell.length_c   1.000
_cell.angle_alpha   90.00
_cell.angle_beta   90.00
_cell.angle_gamma   90.00
#
_symmetry.space_group_name_H-M   'P 1'
#
loop_
_entity.id
_entity.type
_entity.pdbx_description
1 polymer ?
#
loop_
_entity_poly.entity_id
_entity_poly.type
_entity_poly.pdbx_seq_one_letter_code
_entity_poly.pdbx_strand_id
1 'polypeptide(L)'
;MREVVVTGIGLVTPLGLGHQVNWKRLKNGYSGIRKIETFDTDDLPCKIAGQVPDVSKDLEGGLNINDWIDSKDLRRIDRFIAYGLIAAQMAIEDSKWIPSNL
;
A
#
# COMPACT_ATOMS: atom_id res chain seq x y z
N MET A 1 11.53 16.43 -29.13
CA MET A 1 10.50 15.82 -28.26
C MET A 1 10.95 15.91 -26.80
N ARG A 2 10.05 16.30 -25.92
CA ARG A 2 10.38 16.36 -24.49
C ARG A 2 10.31 14.95 -23.89
N GLU A 3 11.40 14.54 -23.23
CA GLU A 3 11.42 13.25 -22.55
C GLU A 3 10.81 13.37 -21.16
N VAL A 4 10.02 12.37 -20.79
CA VAL A 4 9.42 12.27 -19.46
C VAL A 4 9.81 10.94 -18.85
N VAL A 5 10.31 10.98 -17.64
CA VAL A 5 10.78 9.77 -16.94
C VAL A 5 10.11 9.65 -15.58
N VAL A 6 9.98 8.42 -15.09
CA VAL A 6 9.50 8.12 -13.75
C VAL A 6 10.70 8.14 -12.81
N THR A 7 10.64 8.99 -11.77
CA THR A 7 11.74 9.17 -10.82
C THR A 7 11.47 8.53 -9.47
N GLY A 8 10.24 8.16 -9.19
CA GLY A 8 9.89 7.53 -7.92
C GLY A 8 8.60 6.76 -8.03
N ILE A 9 8.50 5.67 -7.25
CA ILE A 9 7.34 4.78 -7.22
C ILE A 9 6.95 4.51 -5.77
N GLY A 10 5.66 4.61 -5.49
CA GLY A 10 5.08 4.21 -4.22
C GLY A 10 3.95 3.23 -4.46
N LEU A 11 3.95 2.11 -3.75
CA LEU A 11 2.96 1.05 -3.91
C LEU A 11 2.40 0.60 -2.56
N VAL A 12 1.07 0.57 -2.48
CA VAL A 12 0.32 -0.07 -1.38
C VAL A 12 -0.64 -1.03 -2.05
N THR A 13 -0.35 -2.32 -1.97
CA THR A 13 -1.08 -3.35 -2.71
C THR A 13 -1.34 -4.57 -1.83
N PRO A 14 -2.21 -5.50 -2.28
CA PRO A 14 -2.38 -6.78 -1.56
C PRO A 14 -1.12 -7.63 -1.47
N LEU A 15 -0.10 -7.37 -2.30
CA LEU A 15 1.20 -8.05 -2.19
C LEU A 15 2.11 -7.42 -1.13
N GLY A 16 1.80 -6.21 -0.69
CA GLY A 16 2.56 -5.55 0.36
C GLY A 16 2.84 -4.10 0.09
N LEU A 17 3.71 -3.54 0.92
CA LEU A 17 4.08 -2.14 0.95
C LEU A 17 5.43 -1.96 0.25
N GLY A 18 5.48 -1.03 -0.70
CA GLY A 18 6.70 -0.66 -1.38
C GLY A 18 6.99 -1.47 -2.64
N HIS A 19 7.70 -0.84 -3.58
CA HIS A 19 7.97 -1.46 -4.89
C HIS A 19 8.90 -2.66 -4.80
N GLN A 20 9.83 -2.68 -3.85
CA GLN A 20 10.79 -3.77 -3.68
C GLN A 20 10.10 -5.07 -3.27
N VAL A 21 9.24 -5.02 -2.25
CA VAL A 21 8.47 -6.16 -1.77
C VAL A 21 7.49 -6.63 -2.85
N ASN A 22 6.79 -5.70 -3.48
CA ASN A 22 5.85 -6.02 -4.55
C ASN A 22 6.53 -6.74 -5.71
N TRP A 23 7.66 -6.22 -6.16
CA TRP A 23 8.39 -6.81 -7.29
C TRP A 23 8.91 -8.21 -6.95
N LYS A 24 9.51 -8.35 -5.76
CA LYS A 24 10.02 -9.65 -5.28
C LYS A 24 8.92 -10.71 -5.25
N ARG A 25 7.78 -10.37 -4.68
CA ARG A 25 6.65 -11.31 -4.55
C ARG A 25 6.01 -11.62 -5.90
N LEU A 26 5.90 -10.61 -6.75
CA LEU A 26 5.38 -10.79 -8.10
C LEU A 26 6.25 -11.76 -8.91
N LYS A 27 7.57 -11.58 -8.88
CA LYS A 27 8.52 -12.48 -9.55
C LYS A 27 8.43 -13.91 -9.05
N ASN A 28 8.15 -14.10 -7.76
CA ASN A 28 8.08 -15.43 -7.14
C ASN A 28 6.69 -16.06 -7.25
N GLY A 29 5.78 -15.43 -7.96
CA GLY A 29 4.45 -15.98 -8.22
C GLY A 29 3.48 -15.89 -7.04
N TYR A 30 3.74 -15.03 -6.06
CA TYR A 30 2.81 -14.85 -4.95
C TYR A 30 1.54 -14.15 -5.41
N SER A 31 0.40 -14.56 -4.83
CA SER A 31 -0.88 -13.91 -5.01
C SER A 31 -1.24 -13.09 -3.79
N GLY A 32 -1.80 -11.90 -4.03
CA GLY A 32 -2.37 -11.07 -2.96
C GLY A 32 -3.82 -11.40 -2.67
N ILE A 33 -4.41 -12.33 -3.41
CA ILE A 33 -5.80 -12.73 -3.19
C ILE A 33 -5.84 -13.76 -2.06
N ARG A 34 -6.62 -13.46 -1.03
CA ARG A 34 -6.69 -14.29 0.17
C ARG A 34 -8.11 -14.32 0.71
N LYS A 35 -8.36 -15.26 1.62
CA LYS A 35 -9.62 -15.29 2.36
C LYS A 35 -9.79 -13.97 3.12
N ILE A 36 -10.99 -13.41 3.06
CA ILE A 36 -11.32 -12.17 3.79
C ILE A 36 -11.32 -12.46 5.29
N GLU A 37 -10.54 -11.70 6.05
CA GLU A 37 -10.41 -11.85 7.50
C GLU A 37 -10.94 -10.64 8.28
N THR A 38 -11.18 -9.51 7.61
CA THR A 38 -11.57 -8.25 8.27
C THR A 38 -13.03 -8.21 8.69
N PHE A 39 -13.84 -9.09 8.13
CA PHE A 39 -15.26 -9.22 8.52
C PHE A 39 -15.75 -10.64 8.20
N ASP A 40 -16.91 -10.98 8.77
CA ASP A 40 -17.53 -12.30 8.57
C ASP A 40 -18.11 -12.41 7.16
N THR A 41 -17.71 -13.46 6.43
CA THR A 41 -18.10 -13.70 5.04
C THR A 41 -19.02 -14.91 4.88
N ASP A 42 -19.52 -15.49 5.97
CA ASP A 42 -20.29 -16.73 5.92
C ASP A 42 -21.53 -16.63 5.02
N ASP A 43 -22.16 -15.44 4.99
CA ASP A 43 -23.36 -15.18 4.18
C ASP A 43 -23.04 -14.68 2.77
N LEU A 44 -21.77 -14.58 2.39
CA LEU A 44 -21.35 -14.04 1.10
C LEU A 44 -20.98 -15.14 0.12
N PRO A 45 -21.36 -15.00 -1.16
CA PRO A 45 -20.96 -15.97 -2.19
C PRO A 45 -19.46 -15.93 -2.50
N CYS A 46 -18.82 -14.77 -2.37
CA CYS A 46 -17.37 -14.63 -2.55
C CYS A 46 -16.71 -14.35 -1.20
N LYS A 47 -15.70 -15.15 -0.86
CA LYS A 47 -15.02 -15.09 0.45
C LYS A 47 -13.55 -14.70 0.32
N ILE A 48 -13.10 -14.36 -0.88
CA ILE A 48 -11.72 -13.99 -1.15
C ILE A 48 -11.64 -12.55 -1.69
N ALA A 49 -10.55 -11.88 -1.39
CA ALA A 49 -10.31 -10.53 -1.87
C ALA A 49 -8.82 -10.19 -1.81
N GLY A 50 -8.43 -9.16 -2.56
CA GLY A 50 -7.13 -8.54 -2.40
C GLY A 50 -7.19 -7.54 -1.26
N GLN A 51 -6.51 -7.84 -0.16
CA GLN A 51 -6.44 -6.97 1.01
C GLN A 51 -5.00 -6.58 1.27
N VAL A 52 -4.78 -5.30 1.60
CA VAL A 52 -3.44 -4.82 1.99
C VAL A 52 -3.07 -5.50 3.31
N PRO A 53 -1.93 -6.20 3.38
CA PRO A 53 -1.54 -6.90 4.59
C PRO A 53 -1.17 -5.94 5.72
N ASP A 54 -1.54 -6.30 6.93
CA ASP A 54 -1.13 -5.58 8.14
C ASP A 54 0.23 -6.09 8.61
N VAL A 55 1.03 -5.21 9.20
CA VAL A 55 2.37 -5.54 9.70
C VAL A 55 2.34 -6.65 10.75
N SER A 56 1.26 -6.78 11.50
CA SER A 56 1.10 -7.83 12.51
C SER A 56 1.07 -9.24 11.92
N LYS A 57 0.65 -9.36 10.65
CA LYS A 57 0.55 -10.64 9.94
C LYS A 57 1.65 -10.83 8.90
N ASP A 58 2.29 -9.76 8.49
CA ASP A 58 3.31 -9.76 7.45
C ASP A 58 4.41 -8.77 7.85
N LEU A 59 5.46 -9.29 8.47
CA LEU A 59 6.55 -8.45 8.99
C LEU A 59 7.38 -7.81 7.89
N GLU A 60 7.48 -8.45 6.73
CA GLU A 60 8.29 -7.93 5.62
C GLU A 60 7.56 -6.86 4.81
N GLY A 61 6.31 -7.12 4.45
CA GLY A 61 5.57 -6.27 3.53
C GLY A 61 4.28 -5.68 4.08
N GLY A 62 3.98 -5.91 5.34
CA GLY A 62 2.75 -5.41 5.95
C GLY A 62 2.78 -3.93 6.23
N LEU A 63 1.61 -3.32 6.20
CA LEU A 63 1.42 -1.90 6.46
C LEU A 63 1.16 -1.66 7.95
N ASN A 64 1.96 -0.78 8.55
CA ASN A 64 1.61 -0.13 9.81
C ASN A 64 1.16 1.29 9.48
N ILE A 65 -0.14 1.47 9.38
CA ILE A 65 -0.74 2.72 8.92
C ILE A 65 -0.40 3.90 9.83
N ASN A 66 -0.18 3.63 11.12
CA ASN A 66 0.15 4.67 12.09
C ASN A 66 1.57 5.23 11.91
N ASP A 67 2.44 4.53 11.20
CA ASP A 67 3.77 5.04 10.86
C ASP A 67 3.71 6.17 9.83
N TRP A 68 2.62 6.24 9.07
CA TRP A 68 2.48 7.15 7.93
C TRP A 68 1.49 8.27 8.20
N ILE A 69 0.42 8.00 8.92
CA ILE A 69 -0.69 8.92 9.12
C ILE A 69 -1.04 9.00 10.60
N ASP A 70 -1.19 10.22 11.12
CA ASP A 70 -1.59 10.46 12.50
C ASP A 70 -3.01 9.89 12.76
N SER A 71 -3.19 9.33 13.94
CA SER A 71 -4.47 8.74 14.37
C SER A 71 -5.65 9.69 14.25
N LYS A 72 -5.43 10.99 14.47
CA LYS A 72 -6.47 12.02 14.30
C LYS A 72 -6.95 12.08 12.86
N ASP A 73 -6.03 12.05 11.92
CA ASP A 73 -6.35 12.14 10.50
C ASP A 73 -7.01 10.87 10.01
N LEU A 74 -6.60 9.71 10.53
CA LEU A 74 -7.19 8.42 10.17
C LEU A 74 -8.68 8.34 10.50
N ARG A 75 -9.15 9.05 11.52
CA ARG A 75 -10.57 9.07 11.90
C ARG A 75 -11.43 9.84 10.92
N ARG A 76 -10.83 10.65 10.07
CA ARG A 76 -11.53 11.55 9.13
C ARG A 76 -11.49 11.07 7.69
N ILE A 77 -10.73 10.03 7.40
CA ILE A 77 -10.53 9.55 6.04
C ILE A 77 -10.82 8.06 5.93
N ASP A 78 -11.27 7.66 4.74
CA ASP A 78 -11.44 6.25 4.42
C ASP A 78 -10.09 5.60 4.09
N ARG A 79 -10.05 4.28 4.13
CA ARG A 79 -8.83 3.53 3.88
C ARG A 79 -8.20 3.79 2.52
N PHE A 80 -9.01 3.95 1.48
CA PHE A 80 -8.48 4.22 0.14
C PHE A 80 -7.73 5.55 0.08
N ILE A 81 -8.19 6.55 0.82
CA ILE A 81 -7.52 7.85 0.93
C ILE A 81 -6.19 7.68 1.64
N ALA A 82 -6.17 6.92 2.74
CA ALA A 82 -4.94 6.61 3.48
C ALA A 82 -3.92 5.91 2.59
N TYR A 83 -4.33 4.91 1.83
CA TYR A 83 -3.44 4.19 0.93
C TYR A 83 -2.87 5.10 -0.16
N GLY A 84 -3.70 5.99 -0.71
CA GLY A 84 -3.25 6.97 -1.70
C GLY A 84 -2.21 7.93 -1.15
N LEU A 85 -2.43 8.43 0.07
CA LEU A 85 -1.48 9.33 0.74
C LEU A 85 -0.15 8.63 1.02
N ILE A 86 -0.19 7.40 1.50
CA ILE A 86 1.00 6.61 1.80
C ILE A 86 1.78 6.33 0.51
N ALA A 87 1.11 5.89 -0.53
CA ALA A 87 1.75 5.62 -1.82
C ALA A 87 2.39 6.89 -2.41
N ALA A 88 1.70 8.02 -2.31
CA ALA A 88 2.24 9.31 -2.77
C ALA A 88 3.48 9.71 -1.99
N GLN A 89 3.47 9.55 -0.68
CA GLN A 89 4.61 9.84 0.17
C GLN A 89 5.81 8.96 -0.19
N MET A 90 5.58 7.66 -0.39
CA MET A 90 6.63 6.73 -0.81
C MET A 90 7.24 7.13 -2.15
N ALA A 91 6.41 7.54 -3.10
CA ALA A 91 6.88 7.96 -4.42
C ALA A 91 7.75 9.21 -4.33
N ILE A 92 7.36 10.17 -3.52
CA ILE A 92 8.11 11.40 -3.30
C ILE A 92 9.46 11.08 -2.64
N GLU A 93 9.47 10.25 -1.62
CA GLU A 93 10.70 9.84 -0.93
C GLU A 93 11.63 9.06 -1.86
N ASP A 94 11.07 8.16 -2.66
CA ASP A 94 11.83 7.36 -3.62
C ASP A 94 12.46 8.23 -4.70
N SER A 95 11.76 9.26 -5.16
CA SER A 95 12.28 10.19 -6.16
C SER A 95 13.38 11.09 -5.63
N LYS A 96 13.49 11.22 -4.31
CA LYS A 96 14.39 12.15 -3.62
C LYS A 96 14.15 13.61 -4.00
N TRP A 97 12.98 13.91 -4.51
CA TRP A 97 12.58 15.27 -4.85
C TRP A 97 12.10 15.98 -3.60
N ILE A 98 12.75 17.10 -3.30
CA ILE A 98 12.37 17.96 -2.17
C ILE A 98 11.91 19.30 -2.75
N PRO A 99 10.60 19.52 -2.85
CA PRO A 99 10.10 20.80 -3.36
C PRO A 99 10.43 21.93 -2.39
N SER A 100 11.03 22.99 -2.94
CA SER A 100 11.57 24.10 -2.13
C SER A 100 10.72 25.36 -2.11
N ASN A 101 9.75 25.48 -2.96
CA ASN A 101 8.92 26.69 -3.09
C ASN A 101 7.45 26.35 -3.29
N LEU A 102 6.88 25.68 -2.34
CA LEU A 102 5.44 25.37 -2.35
C LEU A 102 4.63 26.38 -1.57
#